data_04ee370115b901aa6f7ea4cb501449e7
#
_entry.id   04ee370115b901aa6f7ea4cb501449e7
#
_cell.length_a   1.000
_cell.length_b   1.000
_cell.length_c   1.000
_cell.angle_alpha   90.00
_cell.angle_beta   90.00
_cell.angle_gamma   90.00
#
_symmetry.space_group_name_H-M   'P 1'
#
loop_
_entity.id
_entity.type
_entity.pdbx_description
1 polymer ?
#
loop_
_entity_poly.entity_id
_entity_poly.type
_entity_poly.pdbx_seq_one_letter_code
_entity_poly.pdbx_strand_id
1 'polypeptide(L)'
;MQTITIHGRRTLHGSIQPAAAKNSTLPLLAATLLCDGPCRLRDAPRLADVDTSLALLDAVGARVRRCGADLCTRPADRLCGDIPEHLAGAMRSSVFYLAPLLCRVGYVRLPLPGGCRLGPRPVDIHLAGLAAMGAEVELEGIAVTLRRTEPLHGVDFTLRLPSVGATMTLLMAACCAAGQTVLRGAAQEPEIGDMIAFLSACGADIQGAGTPVLTVQGGRPLGGAFHRPLPDRIAAATYAAALACAGGQIEIAGCDPASYDSFLRFLAGTGVQVSRAGDCVRLARDPAVPLRGGAHLRADAWPAFATDTAPLAAAVLLTAAGESEIYDSLFANRFACAAGFAAMGAACTVRGRQLTLPGGAVLHGTDVTAPDLRGGAALLAAALAADGETRLRDPGHIPRGYENLPGALRGLGAEIS
;
A
#
# COMPACT_ATOMS: atom_id res chain seq x y z
N MET A 1 9.61 17.05 11.63
CA MET A 1 8.62 16.34 12.47
C MET A 1 7.39 17.19 12.52
N GLN A 2 6.27 16.71 11.98
CA GLN A 2 4.99 17.43 11.97
C GLN A 2 4.19 17.02 13.20
N THR A 3 3.49 17.95 13.83
CA THR A 3 2.50 17.64 14.88
C THR A 3 1.11 17.91 14.31
N ILE A 4 0.23 16.95 14.45
CA ILE A 4 -1.17 17.02 14.05
C ILE A 4 -1.98 17.07 15.34
N THR A 5 -2.73 18.15 15.56
CA THR A 5 -3.60 18.30 16.73
C THR A 5 -5.02 17.90 16.36
N ILE A 6 -5.62 16.98 17.10
CA ILE A 6 -6.96 16.42 16.86
C ILE A 6 -7.82 16.66 18.08
N HIS A 7 -8.95 17.36 17.91
CA HIS A 7 -10.02 17.45 18.91
C HIS A 7 -11.08 16.40 18.61
N GLY A 8 -11.23 15.44 19.51
CA GLY A 8 -12.15 14.33 19.28
C GLY A 8 -13.63 14.67 19.51
N ARG A 9 -14.49 13.66 19.44
CA ARG A 9 -15.95 13.78 19.64
C ARG A 9 -16.68 14.70 18.64
N ARG A 10 -16.10 14.89 17.44
CA ARG A 10 -16.75 15.58 16.31
C ARG A 10 -17.22 14.56 15.30
N THR A 11 -18.52 14.57 14.95
CA THR A 11 -19.09 13.69 13.92
C THR A 11 -18.65 14.10 12.52
N LEU A 12 -18.47 13.10 11.64
CA LEU A 12 -18.05 13.30 10.26
C LEU A 12 -19.25 13.31 9.32
N HIS A 13 -19.24 14.24 8.36
CA HIS A 13 -20.30 14.38 7.36
C HIS A 13 -19.74 14.77 6.00
N GLY A 14 -20.39 14.36 4.92
CA GLY A 14 -20.03 14.78 3.57
C GLY A 14 -19.60 13.63 2.66
N SER A 15 -18.92 13.97 1.56
CA SER A 15 -18.43 13.02 0.57
C SER A 15 -16.94 13.20 0.36
N ILE A 16 -16.24 12.09 0.09
CA ILE A 16 -14.79 12.08 -0.14
C ILE A 16 -14.44 11.07 -1.23
N GLN A 17 -13.39 11.40 -2.00
CA GLN A 17 -12.78 10.50 -2.96
C GLN A 17 -11.34 10.19 -2.54
N PRO A 18 -10.94 8.91 -2.44
CA PRO A 18 -9.56 8.54 -2.26
C PRO A 18 -8.70 8.98 -3.45
N ALA A 19 -7.50 9.51 -3.19
CA ALA A 19 -6.50 9.72 -4.23
C ALA A 19 -6.06 8.38 -4.84
N ALA A 20 -5.28 8.42 -5.91
CA ALA A 20 -4.71 7.21 -6.49
C ALA A 20 -3.79 6.48 -5.50
N ALA A 21 -3.81 5.14 -5.57
CA ALA A 21 -3.12 4.27 -4.64
C ALA A 21 -1.58 4.38 -4.77
N LYS A 22 -0.91 4.56 -3.65
CA LYS A 22 0.54 4.43 -3.57
C LYS A 22 1.01 3.09 -4.15
N ASN A 23 0.35 2.01 -3.73
CA ASN A 23 0.74 0.64 -4.06
C ASN A 23 0.50 0.29 -5.55
N SER A 24 -0.32 1.07 -6.27
CA SER A 24 -0.41 1.04 -7.73
C SER A 24 0.64 1.94 -8.37
N THR A 25 0.72 3.20 -7.95
CA THR A 25 1.54 4.22 -8.61
C THR A 25 3.03 3.88 -8.63
N LEU A 26 3.59 3.40 -7.51
CA LEU A 26 5.03 3.13 -7.41
C LEU A 26 5.50 2.01 -8.36
N PRO A 27 4.86 0.83 -8.42
CA PRO A 27 5.27 -0.19 -9.38
C PRO A 27 4.97 0.19 -10.82
N LEU A 28 3.90 0.96 -11.11
CA LEU A 28 3.63 1.49 -12.45
C LEU A 28 4.74 2.44 -12.92
N LEU A 29 5.24 3.32 -12.04
CA LEU A 29 6.39 4.17 -12.34
C LEU A 29 7.62 3.35 -12.72
N ALA A 30 7.95 2.30 -11.97
CA ALA A 30 9.04 1.41 -12.31
C ALA A 30 8.81 0.70 -13.66
N ALA A 31 7.58 0.25 -13.93
CA ALA A 31 7.21 -0.41 -15.17
C ALA A 31 7.34 0.49 -16.41
N THR A 32 7.22 1.84 -16.27
CA THR A 32 7.43 2.75 -17.39
C THR A 32 8.83 2.68 -17.99
N LEU A 33 9.84 2.20 -17.25
CA LEU A 33 11.20 1.98 -17.77
C LEU A 33 11.26 0.90 -18.85
N LEU A 34 10.29 -0.02 -18.88
CA LEU A 34 10.22 -1.08 -19.90
C LEU A 34 9.69 -0.57 -21.24
N CYS A 35 9.05 0.60 -21.27
CA CYS A 35 8.33 1.10 -22.44
C CYS A 35 9.25 1.86 -23.40
N ASP A 36 9.10 1.59 -24.69
CA ASP A 36 9.78 2.31 -25.79
C ASP A 36 8.97 3.54 -26.25
N GLY A 37 7.78 3.75 -25.72
CA GLY A 37 6.92 4.92 -25.97
C GLY A 37 6.68 5.76 -24.71
N PRO A 38 6.10 6.96 -24.86
CA PRO A 38 5.77 7.83 -23.74
C PRO A 38 4.63 7.23 -22.92
N CYS A 39 4.74 7.30 -21.58
CA CYS A 39 3.66 6.92 -20.68
C CYS A 39 3.14 8.14 -19.92
N ARG A 40 1.83 8.09 -19.57
CA ARG A 40 1.17 9.10 -18.76
C ARG A 40 0.32 8.41 -17.69
N LEU A 41 0.71 8.59 -16.42
CA LEU A 41 -0.09 8.18 -15.27
C LEU A 41 -0.94 9.37 -14.83
N ARG A 42 -2.26 9.24 -15.04
CA ARG A 42 -3.22 10.32 -14.76
C ARG A 42 -3.54 10.40 -13.27
N ASP A 43 -3.74 11.62 -12.79
CA ASP A 43 -4.15 11.90 -11.41
C ASP A 43 -3.26 11.19 -10.37
N ALA A 44 -1.95 11.14 -10.63
CA ALA A 44 -0.98 10.47 -9.76
C ALA A 44 -0.83 11.20 -8.43
N PRO A 45 -0.84 10.50 -7.29
CA PRO A 45 -0.91 11.11 -5.97
C PRO A 45 0.38 11.88 -5.63
N ARG A 46 0.24 12.89 -4.75
CA ARG A 46 1.36 13.67 -4.22
C ARG A 46 1.80 13.08 -2.88
N LEU A 47 2.66 12.06 -2.95
CA LEU A 47 3.15 11.31 -1.81
C LEU A 47 4.67 11.41 -1.72
N ALA A 48 5.23 11.45 -0.51
CA ALA A 48 6.68 11.45 -0.32
C ALA A 48 7.37 10.24 -0.97
N ASP A 49 6.74 9.05 -0.95
CA ASP A 49 7.28 7.85 -1.63
C ASP A 49 7.23 8.01 -3.17
N VAL A 50 6.24 8.72 -3.73
CA VAL A 50 6.19 9.04 -5.17
C VAL A 50 7.30 10.01 -5.54
N ASP A 51 7.52 11.07 -4.75
CA ASP A 51 8.60 12.02 -5.00
C ASP A 51 9.98 11.33 -4.92
N THR A 52 10.17 10.40 -3.97
CA THR A 52 11.38 9.56 -3.90
C THR A 52 11.53 8.69 -5.15
N SER A 53 10.43 8.11 -5.65
CA SER A 53 10.41 7.31 -6.88
C SER A 53 10.78 8.15 -8.12
N LEU A 54 10.30 9.40 -8.19
CA LEU A 54 10.68 10.32 -9.27
C LEU A 54 12.16 10.68 -9.22
N ALA A 55 12.69 10.95 -8.03
CA ALA A 55 14.12 11.19 -7.84
C ALA A 55 14.97 9.97 -8.22
N LEU A 56 14.49 8.75 -7.94
CA LEU A 56 15.16 7.52 -8.34
C LEU A 56 15.14 7.34 -9.86
N LEU A 57 14.00 7.59 -10.51
CA LEU A 57 13.89 7.56 -11.97
C LEU A 57 14.86 8.53 -12.63
N ASP A 58 14.94 9.77 -12.12
CA ASP A 58 15.88 10.77 -12.61
C ASP A 58 17.34 10.32 -12.41
N ALA A 59 17.68 9.79 -11.24
CA ALA A 59 19.02 9.30 -10.92
C ALA A 59 19.47 8.15 -11.81
N VAL A 60 18.56 7.28 -12.27
CA VAL A 60 18.89 6.21 -13.23
C VAL A 60 18.81 6.67 -14.69
N GLY A 61 18.58 7.96 -14.94
CA GLY A 61 18.57 8.56 -16.28
C GLY A 61 17.23 8.52 -17.01
N ALA A 62 16.13 8.17 -16.33
CA ALA A 62 14.80 8.21 -16.93
C ALA A 62 14.28 9.64 -17.03
N ARG A 63 13.54 9.93 -18.10
CA ARG A 63 12.92 11.24 -18.31
C ARG A 63 11.50 11.24 -17.76
N VAL A 64 11.35 11.71 -16.52
CA VAL A 64 10.05 11.81 -15.84
C VAL A 64 9.77 13.25 -15.42
N ARG A 65 8.52 13.68 -15.53
CA ARG A 65 8.08 14.99 -15.04
C ARG A 65 6.62 14.96 -14.59
N ARG A 66 6.30 15.82 -13.65
CA ARG A 66 4.91 16.09 -13.26
C ARG A 66 4.30 17.13 -14.21
N CYS A 67 3.15 16.81 -14.77
CA CYS A 67 2.39 17.64 -15.71
C CYS A 67 1.01 17.92 -15.08
N GLY A 68 0.91 18.92 -14.23
CA GLY A 68 -0.29 19.15 -13.42
C GLY A 68 -0.51 18.03 -12.38
N ALA A 69 -1.62 17.30 -12.48
CA ALA A 69 -1.92 16.13 -11.65
C ALA A 69 -1.26 14.85 -12.17
N ASP A 70 -0.79 14.84 -13.43
CA ASP A 70 -0.28 13.65 -14.07
C ASP A 70 1.24 13.51 -13.94
N LEU A 71 1.73 12.27 -14.07
CA LEU A 71 3.15 11.96 -14.26
C LEU A 71 3.36 11.50 -15.70
N CYS A 72 4.28 12.15 -16.39
CA CYS A 72 4.63 11.87 -17.77
C CYS A 72 6.06 11.33 -17.84
N THR A 73 6.24 10.16 -18.45
CA THR A 73 7.55 9.59 -18.72
C THR A 73 7.82 9.55 -20.22
N ARG A 74 9.08 9.56 -20.60
CA ARG A 74 9.54 9.33 -21.97
C ARG A 74 10.66 8.31 -21.96
N PRO A 75 10.83 7.55 -23.04
CA PRO A 75 11.94 6.63 -23.17
C PRO A 75 13.27 7.36 -22.87
N ALA A 76 14.14 6.70 -22.14
CA ALA A 76 15.47 7.21 -21.84
C ALA A 76 16.44 6.82 -22.93
N ASP A 77 17.35 7.74 -23.32
CA ASP A 77 18.40 7.43 -24.30
C ASP A 77 19.44 6.50 -23.70
N ARG A 78 19.71 6.64 -22.40
CA ARG A 78 20.66 5.82 -21.65
C ARG A 78 20.22 5.70 -20.20
N LEU A 79 20.15 4.48 -19.69
CA LEU A 79 19.85 4.19 -18.30
C LEU A 79 21.11 3.73 -17.56
N CYS A 80 21.14 4.00 -16.24
CA CYS A 80 22.16 3.52 -15.31
C CYS A 80 21.56 2.44 -14.41
N GLY A 81 22.28 1.34 -14.19
CA GLY A 81 21.86 0.27 -13.31
C GLY A 81 22.21 0.49 -11.83
N ASP A 82 23.00 1.52 -11.49
CA ASP A 82 23.40 1.81 -10.11
C ASP A 82 22.36 2.69 -9.42
N ILE A 83 21.63 2.12 -8.44
CA ILE A 83 20.65 2.86 -7.67
C ILE A 83 21.35 3.52 -6.48
N PRO A 84 21.20 4.86 -6.29
CA PRO A 84 21.81 5.56 -5.17
C PRO A 84 21.31 5.06 -3.81
N GLU A 85 22.22 4.83 -2.86
CA GLU A 85 21.91 4.25 -1.55
C GLU A 85 20.87 5.05 -0.77
N HIS A 86 20.98 6.38 -0.76
CA HIS A 86 20.05 7.25 -0.04
C HIS A 86 18.61 7.16 -0.60
N LEU A 87 18.42 6.90 -1.89
CA LEU A 87 17.10 6.69 -2.51
C LEU A 87 16.59 5.27 -2.29
N ALA A 88 17.47 4.26 -2.41
CA ALA A 88 17.14 2.87 -2.11
C ALA A 88 16.65 2.72 -0.66
N GLY A 89 17.38 3.35 0.30
CA GLY A 89 17.06 3.30 1.72
C GLY A 89 15.80 4.07 2.12
N ALA A 90 15.40 5.10 1.36
CA ALA A 90 14.25 5.95 1.70
C ALA A 90 12.91 5.24 1.50
N MET A 91 12.81 4.32 0.56
CA MET A 91 11.57 3.58 0.27
C MET A 91 11.84 2.11 -0.06
N ARG A 92 10.98 1.23 0.51
CA ARG A 92 11.08 -0.21 0.23
C ARG A 92 10.75 -0.58 -1.22
N SER A 93 9.90 0.20 -1.87
CA SER A 93 9.48 0.00 -3.27
C SER A 93 10.61 0.18 -4.29
N SER A 94 11.81 0.60 -3.86
CA SER A 94 13.01 0.59 -4.71
C SER A 94 13.31 -0.79 -5.31
N VAL A 95 12.83 -1.88 -4.68
CA VAL A 95 12.94 -3.25 -5.20
C VAL A 95 12.25 -3.43 -6.57
N PHE A 96 11.22 -2.65 -6.87
CA PHE A 96 10.53 -2.73 -8.17
C PHE A 96 11.43 -2.35 -9.35
N TYR A 97 12.51 -1.61 -9.12
CA TYR A 97 13.45 -1.20 -10.15
C TYR A 97 14.41 -2.30 -10.59
N LEU A 98 14.51 -3.41 -9.82
CA LEU A 98 15.38 -4.55 -10.16
C LEU A 98 15.09 -5.10 -11.56
N ALA A 99 13.83 -5.47 -11.82
CA ALA A 99 13.46 -6.11 -13.08
C ALA A 99 13.60 -5.15 -14.28
N PRO A 100 13.05 -3.92 -14.27
CA PRO A 100 13.17 -3.01 -15.40
C PRO A 100 14.61 -2.65 -15.75
N LEU A 101 15.45 -2.36 -14.76
CA LEU A 101 16.85 -2.02 -15.01
C LEU A 101 17.64 -3.23 -15.50
N LEU A 102 17.43 -4.42 -14.91
CA LEU A 102 18.04 -5.66 -15.42
C LEU A 102 17.66 -5.92 -16.87
N CYS A 103 16.40 -5.74 -17.23
CA CYS A 103 15.91 -5.94 -18.60
C CYS A 103 16.50 -4.93 -19.58
N ARG A 104 16.59 -3.66 -19.20
CA ARG A 104 16.99 -2.57 -20.09
C ARG A 104 18.51 -2.34 -20.17
N VAL A 105 19.21 -2.55 -19.07
CA VAL A 105 20.66 -2.27 -18.93
C VAL A 105 21.48 -3.56 -18.94
N GLY A 106 20.89 -4.69 -18.54
CA GLY A 106 21.61 -5.95 -18.32
C GLY A 106 22.30 -6.03 -16.96
N TYR A 107 22.18 -4.98 -16.15
CA TYR A 107 22.82 -4.84 -14.86
C TYR A 107 21.97 -3.98 -13.95
N VAL A 108 21.90 -4.33 -12.67
CA VAL A 108 21.36 -3.46 -11.63
C VAL A 108 22.02 -3.74 -10.29
N ARG A 109 22.41 -2.68 -9.58
CA ARG A 109 22.89 -2.71 -8.21
C ARG A 109 21.91 -1.93 -7.32
N LEU A 110 21.31 -2.63 -6.38
CA LEU A 110 20.38 -2.08 -5.41
C LEU A 110 20.96 -2.27 -4.01
N PRO A 111 21.35 -1.20 -3.31
CA PRO A 111 21.52 -1.25 -1.86
C PRO A 111 20.21 -1.72 -1.24
N LEU A 112 20.27 -2.73 -0.34
CA LEU A 112 19.06 -3.32 0.22
C LEU A 112 18.20 -2.23 0.88
N PRO A 113 16.92 -2.19 0.56
CA PRO A 113 16.08 -1.10 1.00
C PRO A 113 16.01 -1.04 2.51
N GLY A 114 16.26 0.14 3.05
CA GLY A 114 16.05 0.49 4.44
C GLY A 114 14.60 0.19 4.85
N GLY A 115 14.36 -0.07 6.10
CA GLY A 115 13.13 -0.67 6.51
C GLY A 115 12.05 0.26 6.98
N CYS A 116 10.85 -0.04 6.66
CA CYS A 116 9.71 0.16 7.53
C CYS A 116 9.91 -0.73 8.78
N ARG A 117 9.64 -0.23 9.99
CA ARG A 117 9.79 -0.94 11.28
C ARG A 117 8.89 -2.17 11.45
N LEU A 118 8.21 -2.63 10.40
CA LEU A 118 7.27 -3.77 10.38
C LEU A 118 7.97 -5.15 10.44
N GLY A 119 9.30 -5.19 10.51
CA GLY A 119 10.09 -6.42 10.57
C GLY A 119 10.76 -6.80 9.24
N PRO A 120 11.51 -7.92 9.21
CA PRO A 120 12.22 -8.39 8.03
C PRO A 120 11.26 -8.63 6.87
N ARG A 121 11.62 -8.10 5.71
CA ARG A 121 10.91 -8.35 4.45
C ARG A 121 11.94 -8.80 3.42
N PRO A 122 12.28 -10.07 3.41
CA PRO A 122 13.30 -10.58 2.51
C PRO A 122 12.92 -10.35 1.04
N VAL A 123 13.91 -10.02 0.22
CA VAL A 123 13.77 -9.89 -1.23
C VAL A 123 14.03 -11.22 -1.96
N ASP A 124 14.19 -12.29 -1.20
CA ASP A 124 14.60 -13.62 -1.66
C ASP A 124 13.69 -14.20 -2.75
N ILE A 125 12.36 -14.00 -2.67
CA ILE A 125 11.43 -14.47 -3.71
C ILE A 125 11.66 -13.72 -5.03
N HIS A 126 11.91 -12.39 -4.96
CA HIS A 126 12.25 -11.59 -6.14
C HIS A 126 13.52 -12.14 -6.81
N LEU A 127 14.56 -12.35 -5.99
CA LEU A 127 15.86 -12.82 -6.48
C LEU A 127 15.80 -14.24 -7.02
N ALA A 128 15.11 -15.15 -6.33
CA ALA A 128 14.93 -16.53 -6.76
C ALA A 128 14.20 -16.60 -8.11
N GLY A 129 13.14 -15.81 -8.31
CA GLY A 129 12.43 -15.77 -9.59
C GLY A 129 13.28 -15.18 -10.72
N LEU A 130 14.01 -14.09 -10.47
CA LEU A 130 14.92 -13.49 -11.46
C LEU A 130 16.08 -14.42 -11.80
N ALA A 131 16.64 -15.16 -10.81
CA ALA A 131 17.66 -16.17 -11.04
C ALA A 131 17.13 -17.33 -11.89
N ALA A 132 15.91 -17.80 -11.62
CA ALA A 132 15.27 -18.82 -12.44
C ALA A 132 15.09 -18.38 -13.90
N MET A 133 14.90 -17.08 -14.15
CA MET A 133 14.80 -16.49 -15.48
C MET A 133 16.16 -16.22 -16.14
N GLY A 134 17.28 -16.60 -15.49
CA GLY A 134 18.64 -16.46 -16.05
C GLY A 134 19.46 -15.27 -15.54
N ALA A 135 19.02 -14.58 -14.49
CA ALA A 135 19.83 -13.54 -13.86
C ALA A 135 20.88 -14.16 -12.92
N GLU A 136 22.10 -13.66 -13.00
CA GLU A 136 23.14 -13.89 -12.00
C GLU A 136 22.87 -12.99 -10.79
N VAL A 137 22.87 -13.56 -9.58
CA VAL A 137 22.55 -12.86 -8.32
C VAL A 137 23.77 -12.88 -7.42
N GLU A 138 24.25 -11.70 -7.07
CA GLU A 138 25.35 -11.50 -6.14
C GLU A 138 24.89 -10.66 -4.95
N LEU A 139 25.22 -11.14 -3.73
CA LEU A 139 24.90 -10.42 -2.47
C LEU A 139 26.21 -9.89 -1.88
N GLU A 140 26.35 -8.56 -1.87
CA GLU A 140 27.51 -7.88 -1.33
C GLU A 140 27.13 -7.04 -0.10
N GLY A 141 27.30 -7.59 1.08
CA GLY A 141 26.95 -6.90 2.34
C GLY A 141 25.47 -6.50 2.37
N ILE A 142 25.19 -5.19 2.25
CA ILE A 142 23.83 -4.64 2.25
C ILE A 142 23.31 -4.32 0.83
N ALA A 143 23.97 -4.81 -0.22
CA ALA A 143 23.53 -4.58 -1.59
C ALA A 143 23.28 -5.90 -2.32
N VAL A 144 22.36 -5.88 -3.27
CA VAL A 144 22.17 -6.94 -4.26
C VAL A 144 22.58 -6.41 -5.62
N THR A 145 23.36 -7.20 -6.34
CA THR A 145 23.77 -6.97 -7.74
C THR A 145 23.16 -8.07 -8.59
N LEU A 146 22.45 -7.68 -9.64
CA LEU A 146 21.95 -8.60 -10.67
C LEU A 146 22.61 -8.28 -11.99
N ARG A 147 22.99 -9.34 -12.73
CA ARG A 147 23.55 -9.27 -14.07
C ARG A 147 22.84 -10.27 -14.97
N ARG A 148 22.78 -9.97 -16.25
CA ARG A 148 22.45 -10.94 -17.28
C ARG A 148 23.48 -10.86 -18.42
N THR A 149 23.99 -11.99 -18.83
CA THR A 149 24.87 -12.12 -20.02
C THR A 149 24.03 -12.41 -21.25
N GLU A 150 22.92 -13.12 -21.08
CA GLU A 150 21.96 -13.44 -22.12
C GLU A 150 20.59 -12.78 -21.80
N PRO A 151 19.68 -12.66 -22.77
CA PRO A 151 18.31 -12.25 -22.49
C PRO A 151 17.64 -13.16 -21.46
N LEU A 152 16.83 -12.59 -20.57
CA LEU A 152 15.99 -13.39 -19.65
C LEU A 152 15.08 -14.32 -20.46
N HIS A 153 14.80 -15.51 -19.94
CA HIS A 153 13.94 -16.50 -20.57
C HIS A 153 12.73 -16.86 -19.70
N GLY A 154 11.69 -17.33 -20.37
CA GLY A 154 10.45 -17.77 -19.71
C GLY A 154 10.66 -19.00 -18.83
N VAL A 155 9.88 -19.06 -17.74
CA VAL A 155 9.95 -20.12 -16.73
C VAL A 155 8.56 -20.47 -16.18
N ASP A 156 8.40 -21.67 -15.64
CA ASP A 156 7.30 -22.01 -14.74
C ASP A 156 7.82 -21.88 -13.30
N PHE A 157 7.43 -20.81 -12.63
CA PHE A 157 7.94 -20.46 -11.29
C PHE A 157 6.82 -20.38 -10.26
N THR A 158 6.98 -21.11 -9.15
CA THR A 158 6.04 -21.10 -8.03
C THR A 158 6.56 -20.19 -6.91
N LEU A 159 5.84 -19.12 -6.61
CA LEU A 159 6.11 -18.28 -5.45
C LEU A 159 5.79 -19.08 -4.17
N ARG A 160 6.72 -19.15 -3.23
CA ARG A 160 6.53 -19.87 -1.96
C ARG A 160 5.45 -19.25 -1.05
N LEU A 161 5.09 -17.97 -1.31
CA LEU A 161 3.99 -17.25 -0.69
C LEU A 161 3.51 -16.14 -1.66
N PRO A 162 2.24 -15.71 -1.58
CA PRO A 162 1.69 -14.69 -2.46
C PRO A 162 2.24 -13.28 -2.11
N SER A 163 3.46 -13.01 -2.55
CA SER A 163 4.12 -11.72 -2.35
C SER A 163 3.75 -10.75 -3.45
N VAL A 164 3.07 -9.64 -3.10
CA VAL A 164 2.73 -8.55 -4.05
C VAL A 164 3.98 -8.03 -4.75
N GLY A 165 5.03 -7.71 -3.96
CA GLY A 165 6.27 -7.18 -4.52
C GLY A 165 6.94 -8.14 -5.49
N ALA A 166 7.09 -9.41 -5.11
CA ALA A 166 7.71 -10.42 -5.98
C ALA A 166 6.86 -10.68 -7.24
N THR A 167 5.53 -10.78 -7.11
CA THR A 167 4.64 -10.95 -8.25
C THR A 167 4.82 -9.80 -9.25
N MET A 168 4.81 -8.56 -8.82
CA MET A 168 4.99 -7.38 -9.68
C MET A 168 6.38 -7.34 -10.34
N THR A 169 7.44 -7.64 -9.57
CA THR A 169 8.81 -7.69 -10.11
C THR A 169 8.95 -8.77 -11.18
N LEU A 170 8.46 -9.98 -10.91
CA LEU A 170 8.54 -11.09 -11.85
C LEU A 170 7.63 -10.90 -13.06
N LEU A 171 6.47 -10.27 -12.89
CA LEU A 171 5.59 -9.90 -13.99
C LEU A 171 6.28 -8.92 -14.97
N MET A 172 6.96 -7.89 -14.44
CA MET A 172 7.76 -6.97 -15.26
C MET A 172 8.90 -7.69 -16.00
N ALA A 173 9.63 -8.57 -15.33
CA ALA A 173 10.70 -9.36 -15.95
C ALA A 173 10.15 -10.30 -17.03
N ALA A 174 9.02 -10.96 -16.77
CA ALA A 174 8.35 -11.87 -17.69
C ALA A 174 7.93 -11.21 -19.01
N CYS A 175 7.51 -9.93 -18.98
CA CYS A 175 7.19 -9.18 -20.19
C CYS A 175 8.40 -9.04 -21.13
N CYS A 176 9.62 -9.00 -20.59
CA CYS A 176 10.86 -8.86 -21.35
C CYS A 176 11.53 -10.20 -21.68
N ALA A 177 11.21 -11.25 -20.95
CA ALA A 177 11.82 -12.57 -21.09
C ALA A 177 11.43 -13.22 -22.42
N ALA A 178 12.35 -13.94 -23.05
CA ALA A 178 12.07 -14.69 -24.26
C ALA A 178 11.19 -15.91 -23.93
N GLY A 179 10.07 -16.06 -24.62
CA GLY A 179 9.16 -17.19 -24.45
C GLY A 179 8.07 -16.96 -23.39
N GLN A 180 7.49 -18.06 -22.92
CA GLN A 180 6.37 -18.03 -21.97
C GLN A 180 6.86 -18.15 -20.52
N THR A 181 6.34 -17.31 -19.65
CA THR A 181 6.48 -17.44 -18.19
C THR A 181 5.14 -17.77 -17.55
N VAL A 182 5.14 -18.75 -16.64
CA VAL A 182 4.00 -19.07 -15.77
C VAL A 182 4.39 -18.79 -14.33
N LEU A 183 3.70 -17.86 -13.68
CA LEU A 183 3.88 -17.54 -12.26
C LEU A 183 2.75 -18.20 -11.47
N ARG A 184 3.07 -19.15 -10.58
CA ARG A 184 2.11 -19.82 -9.69
C ARG A 184 2.20 -19.29 -8.27
N GLY A 185 1.08 -19.26 -7.55
CA GLY A 185 1.00 -18.66 -6.22
C GLY A 185 1.18 -17.13 -6.25
N ALA A 186 0.85 -16.50 -7.37
CA ALA A 186 0.89 -15.06 -7.53
C ALA A 186 -0.07 -14.37 -6.56
N ALA A 187 0.30 -13.18 -6.10
CA ALA A 187 -0.57 -12.30 -5.34
C ALA A 187 -1.75 -11.84 -6.22
N GLN A 188 -2.91 -11.61 -5.58
CA GLN A 188 -4.17 -11.31 -6.28
C GLN A 188 -4.74 -9.94 -5.89
N GLU A 189 -3.96 -9.12 -5.17
CA GLU A 189 -4.36 -7.76 -4.79
C GLU A 189 -4.78 -6.96 -6.03
N PRO A 190 -5.78 -6.06 -5.91
CA PRO A 190 -6.27 -5.23 -7.02
C PRO A 190 -5.15 -4.50 -7.78
N GLU A 191 -4.10 -4.11 -7.07
CA GLU A 191 -2.93 -3.43 -7.62
C GLU A 191 -2.12 -4.30 -8.61
N ILE A 192 -2.21 -5.65 -8.49
CA ILE A 192 -1.65 -6.58 -9.50
C ILE A 192 -2.45 -6.49 -10.80
N GLY A 193 -3.79 -6.48 -10.69
CA GLY A 193 -4.68 -6.28 -11.84
C GLY A 193 -4.43 -4.95 -12.54
N ASP A 194 -4.18 -3.89 -11.77
CA ASP A 194 -3.86 -2.55 -12.28
C ASP A 194 -2.54 -2.55 -13.08
N MET A 195 -1.49 -3.21 -12.56
CA MET A 195 -0.23 -3.37 -13.29
C MET A 195 -0.42 -4.19 -14.58
N ILE A 196 -1.20 -5.27 -14.53
CA ILE A 196 -1.52 -6.07 -15.72
C ILE A 196 -2.24 -5.21 -16.76
N ALA A 197 -3.23 -4.41 -16.36
CA ALA A 197 -3.95 -3.51 -17.25
C ALA A 197 -3.02 -2.49 -17.91
N PHE A 198 -2.11 -1.88 -17.15
CA PHE A 198 -1.10 -0.95 -17.68
C PHE A 198 -0.15 -1.64 -18.67
N LEU A 199 0.45 -2.78 -18.29
CA LEU A 199 1.39 -3.51 -19.15
C LEU A 199 0.70 -4.02 -20.43
N SER A 200 -0.54 -4.49 -20.34
CA SER A 200 -1.34 -4.90 -21.49
C SER A 200 -1.65 -3.72 -22.42
N ALA A 201 -1.95 -2.54 -21.86
CA ALA A 201 -2.11 -1.32 -22.66
C ALA A 201 -0.80 -0.91 -23.35
N CYS A 202 0.36 -1.26 -22.80
CA CYS A 202 1.67 -1.11 -23.44
C CYS A 202 1.97 -2.20 -24.50
N GLY A 203 1.12 -3.23 -24.63
CA GLY A 203 1.27 -4.31 -25.61
C GLY A 203 1.74 -5.65 -25.06
N ALA A 204 1.83 -5.82 -23.73
CA ALA A 204 2.13 -7.10 -23.12
C ALA A 204 0.96 -8.08 -23.27
N ASP A 205 1.29 -9.38 -23.43
CA ASP A 205 0.34 -10.48 -23.52
C ASP A 205 0.34 -11.23 -22.18
N ILE A 206 -0.64 -10.90 -21.32
CA ILE A 206 -0.74 -11.40 -19.95
C ILE A 206 -2.13 -11.97 -19.71
N GLN A 207 -2.18 -13.16 -19.16
CA GLN A 207 -3.42 -13.88 -18.83
C GLN A 207 -3.44 -14.26 -17.34
N GLY A 208 -4.65 -14.48 -16.80
CA GLY A 208 -4.85 -14.94 -15.43
C GLY A 208 -5.00 -13.81 -14.40
N ALA A 209 -5.26 -12.57 -14.81
CA ALA A 209 -5.51 -11.45 -13.88
C ALA A 209 -6.58 -11.83 -12.84
N GLY A 210 -6.32 -11.52 -11.55
CA GLY A 210 -7.20 -11.86 -10.43
C GLY A 210 -7.17 -13.33 -10.01
N THR A 211 -6.28 -14.14 -10.57
CA THR A 211 -6.07 -15.55 -10.19
C THR A 211 -4.66 -15.77 -9.63
N PRO A 212 -4.41 -16.87 -8.89
CA PRO A 212 -3.08 -17.17 -8.39
C PRO A 212 -2.11 -17.70 -9.47
N VAL A 213 -2.52 -17.76 -10.74
CA VAL A 213 -1.69 -18.23 -11.85
C VAL A 213 -1.69 -17.17 -12.94
N LEU A 214 -0.53 -16.58 -13.20
CA LEU A 214 -0.34 -15.60 -14.26
C LEU A 214 0.50 -16.24 -15.38
N THR A 215 0.06 -16.07 -16.62
CA THR A 215 0.80 -16.52 -17.81
C THR A 215 1.17 -15.29 -18.64
N VAL A 216 2.45 -15.15 -18.99
CA VAL A 216 2.98 -14.02 -19.74
C VAL A 216 3.70 -14.55 -20.98
N GLN A 217 3.31 -14.07 -22.15
CA GLN A 217 4.07 -14.29 -23.38
C GLN A 217 4.98 -13.07 -23.58
N GLY A 218 6.25 -13.23 -23.20
CA GLY A 218 7.22 -12.13 -23.20
C GLY A 218 7.97 -11.97 -24.51
N GLY A 219 8.99 -11.10 -24.48
CA GLY A 219 9.90 -10.83 -25.63
C GLY A 219 9.33 -9.87 -26.66
N ARG A 220 8.15 -9.25 -26.42
CA ARG A 220 7.59 -8.23 -27.31
C ARG A 220 8.00 -6.83 -26.85
N PRO A 221 8.33 -5.90 -27.78
CA PRO A 221 8.51 -4.49 -27.43
C PRO A 221 7.25 -3.92 -26.77
N LEU A 222 7.42 -3.16 -25.70
CA LEU A 222 6.33 -2.48 -25.02
C LEU A 222 6.26 -1.03 -25.50
N GLY A 223 5.11 -0.62 -26.02
CA GLY A 223 4.82 0.76 -26.36
C GLY A 223 4.61 1.64 -25.13
N GLY A 224 4.14 2.88 -25.36
CA GLY A 224 3.69 3.74 -24.27
C GLY A 224 2.18 3.58 -24.01
N ALA A 225 1.73 4.01 -22.84
CA ALA A 225 0.31 3.99 -22.48
C ALA A 225 -0.12 5.20 -21.67
N PHE A 226 -1.43 5.51 -21.75
CA PHE A 226 -2.15 6.38 -20.85
C PHE A 226 -2.89 5.51 -19.85
N HIS A 227 -2.62 5.71 -18.56
CA HIS A 227 -3.20 4.88 -17.50
C HIS A 227 -3.59 5.74 -16.29
N ARG A 228 -4.65 5.37 -15.62
CA ARG A 228 -5.05 5.98 -14.36
C ARG A 228 -4.87 4.92 -13.26
N PRO A 229 -3.93 5.11 -12.31
CA PRO A 229 -3.76 4.18 -11.21
C PRO A 229 -5.05 4.05 -10.40
N LEU A 230 -5.30 2.87 -9.83
CA LEU A 230 -6.48 2.61 -9.00
C LEU A 230 -6.57 3.59 -7.83
N PRO A 231 -7.80 3.97 -7.40
CA PRO A 231 -8.02 4.68 -6.16
C PRO A 231 -7.49 3.89 -4.95
N ASP A 232 -7.00 4.60 -3.92
CA ASP A 232 -6.40 3.94 -2.74
C ASP A 232 -7.49 3.34 -1.84
N ARG A 233 -7.68 2.03 -1.95
CA ARG A 233 -8.60 1.24 -1.11
C ARG A 233 -8.24 1.28 0.38
N ILE A 234 -6.98 1.53 0.73
CA ILE A 234 -6.55 1.64 2.13
C ILE A 234 -6.90 3.02 2.67
N ALA A 235 -6.80 4.07 1.85
CA ALA A 235 -7.31 5.39 2.20
C ALA A 235 -8.84 5.36 2.37
N ALA A 236 -9.56 4.67 1.46
CA ALA A 236 -11.00 4.45 1.61
C ALA A 236 -11.35 3.75 2.94
N ALA A 237 -10.63 2.68 3.28
CA ALA A 237 -10.78 1.99 4.58
C ALA A 237 -10.43 2.91 5.77
N THR A 238 -9.46 3.82 5.61
CA THR A 238 -9.09 4.79 6.65
C THR A 238 -10.21 5.78 6.92
N TYR A 239 -10.86 6.32 5.87
CA TYR A 239 -12.02 7.20 6.03
C TYR A 239 -13.21 6.47 6.65
N ALA A 240 -13.42 5.21 6.27
CA ALA A 240 -14.44 4.37 6.87
C ALA A 240 -14.18 4.09 8.37
N ALA A 241 -12.92 3.82 8.76
CA ALA A 241 -12.51 3.67 10.16
C ALA A 241 -12.68 4.98 10.94
N ALA A 242 -12.32 6.12 10.35
CA ALA A 242 -12.50 7.43 10.96
C ALA A 242 -13.97 7.71 11.27
N LEU A 243 -14.88 7.41 10.32
CA LEU A 243 -16.32 7.48 10.58
C LEU A 243 -16.75 6.54 11.70
N ALA A 244 -16.28 5.28 11.67
CA ALA A 244 -16.63 4.31 12.70
C ALA A 244 -16.19 4.76 14.10
N CYS A 245 -15.06 5.46 14.21
CA CYS A 245 -14.59 6.04 15.47
C CYS A 245 -15.37 7.31 15.88
N ALA A 246 -15.57 8.24 14.94
CA ALA A 246 -16.16 9.55 15.20
C ALA A 246 -17.70 9.53 15.26
N GLY A 247 -18.36 8.68 14.46
CA GLY A 247 -19.80 8.73 14.18
C GLY A 247 -20.14 9.76 13.11
N GLY A 248 -21.42 9.80 12.71
CA GLY A 248 -21.93 10.68 11.65
C GLY A 248 -22.32 9.92 10.38
N GLN A 249 -22.19 10.57 9.22
CA GLN A 249 -22.55 9.97 7.92
C GLN A 249 -21.63 10.50 6.83
N ILE A 250 -20.94 9.62 6.12
CA ILE A 250 -20.11 9.97 4.98
C ILE A 250 -20.40 9.12 3.75
N GLU A 251 -20.02 9.64 2.60
CA GLU A 251 -20.00 8.94 1.34
C GLU A 251 -18.54 8.85 0.82
N ILE A 252 -18.08 7.64 0.51
CA ILE A 252 -16.78 7.40 -0.13
C ILE A 252 -17.08 7.03 -1.57
N ALA A 253 -16.70 7.89 -2.52
CA ALA A 253 -16.98 7.73 -3.93
C ALA A 253 -15.71 7.43 -4.74
N GLY A 254 -15.88 6.84 -5.93
CA GLY A 254 -14.79 6.62 -6.89
C GLY A 254 -13.78 5.55 -6.45
N CYS A 255 -14.17 4.64 -5.56
CA CYS A 255 -13.34 3.49 -5.17
C CYS A 255 -14.21 2.23 -5.09
N ASP A 256 -13.90 1.24 -5.92
CA ASP A 256 -14.66 -0.02 -5.98
C ASP A 256 -14.78 -0.65 -4.58
N PRO A 257 -16.01 -0.79 -4.04
CA PRO A 257 -16.24 -1.42 -2.74
C PRO A 257 -15.70 -2.84 -2.63
N ALA A 258 -15.62 -3.57 -3.73
CA ALA A 258 -15.06 -4.93 -3.75
C ALA A 258 -13.57 -4.92 -3.35
N SER A 259 -12.84 -3.84 -3.63
CA SER A 259 -11.42 -3.73 -3.31
C SER A 259 -11.09 -3.64 -1.81
N TYR A 260 -12.08 -3.35 -0.95
CA TYR A 260 -11.95 -3.33 0.52
C TYR A 260 -13.15 -3.95 1.24
N ASP A 261 -13.83 -4.88 0.57
CA ASP A 261 -15.04 -5.54 1.03
C ASP A 261 -14.91 -6.23 2.41
N SER A 262 -13.77 -6.89 2.67
CA SER A 262 -13.52 -7.52 3.96
C SER A 262 -13.56 -6.50 5.12
N PHE A 263 -13.08 -5.29 4.91
CA PHE A 263 -13.14 -4.21 5.89
C PHE A 263 -14.55 -3.65 6.04
N LEU A 264 -15.29 -3.49 4.94
CA LEU A 264 -16.70 -3.03 4.99
C LEU A 264 -17.60 -4.05 5.72
N ARG A 265 -17.39 -5.34 5.48
CA ARG A 265 -18.12 -6.41 6.23
C ARG A 265 -17.77 -6.39 7.72
N PHE A 266 -16.51 -6.18 8.05
CA PHE A 266 -16.10 -6.01 9.44
C PHE A 266 -16.83 -4.82 10.08
N LEU A 267 -16.85 -3.64 9.45
CA LEU A 267 -17.56 -2.47 9.97
C LEU A 267 -19.05 -2.73 10.15
N ALA A 268 -19.71 -3.37 9.18
CA ALA A 268 -21.13 -3.74 9.31
C ALA A 268 -21.36 -4.65 10.53
N GLY A 269 -20.45 -5.59 10.80
CA GLY A 269 -20.48 -6.45 11.99
C GLY A 269 -20.39 -5.66 13.30
N THR A 270 -19.68 -4.54 13.32
CA THR A 270 -19.61 -3.66 14.51
C THR A 270 -20.87 -2.79 14.73
N GLY A 271 -21.79 -2.78 13.78
CA GLY A 271 -23.01 -1.98 13.84
C GLY A 271 -22.98 -0.68 13.03
N VAL A 272 -21.91 -0.41 12.31
CA VAL A 272 -21.87 0.66 11.31
C VAL A 272 -22.82 0.29 10.16
N GLN A 273 -23.69 1.21 9.77
CA GLN A 273 -24.55 1.03 8.60
C GLN A 273 -23.69 1.20 7.33
N VAL A 274 -23.74 0.21 6.45
CA VAL A 274 -22.97 0.19 5.20
C VAL A 274 -23.93 -0.04 4.04
N SER A 275 -24.00 0.89 3.10
CA SER A 275 -24.72 0.72 1.83
C SER A 275 -23.81 0.98 0.64
N ARG A 276 -24.03 0.28 -0.47
CA ARG A 276 -23.18 0.30 -1.66
C ARG A 276 -24.01 0.64 -2.90
N ALA A 277 -23.49 1.49 -3.76
CA ALA A 277 -24.10 1.86 -5.03
C ALA A 277 -23.00 2.14 -6.07
N GLY A 278 -22.76 1.19 -6.98
CA GLY A 278 -21.65 1.27 -7.92
C GLY A 278 -20.29 1.36 -7.22
N ASP A 279 -19.50 2.38 -7.54
CA ASP A 279 -18.20 2.70 -6.94
C ASP A 279 -18.30 3.60 -5.69
N CYS A 280 -19.49 3.67 -5.09
CA CYS A 280 -19.79 4.52 -3.96
C CYS A 280 -20.21 3.69 -2.75
N VAL A 281 -19.70 4.05 -1.55
CA VAL A 281 -20.08 3.47 -0.27
C VAL A 281 -20.57 4.56 0.65
N ARG A 282 -21.80 4.41 1.19
CA ARG A 282 -22.33 5.27 2.24
C ARG A 282 -22.22 4.56 3.57
N LEU A 283 -21.68 5.27 4.53
CA LEU A 283 -21.48 4.80 5.89
C LEU A 283 -22.18 5.73 6.87
N ALA A 284 -22.88 5.16 7.84
CA ALA A 284 -23.51 5.94 8.91
C ALA A 284 -23.34 5.22 10.25
N ARG A 285 -23.11 5.99 11.29
CA ARG A 285 -23.06 5.54 12.69
C ARG A 285 -23.59 6.62 13.61
N ASP A 286 -24.52 6.26 14.48
CA ASP A 286 -24.94 7.09 15.63
C ASP A 286 -23.84 6.98 16.72
N PRO A 287 -23.17 8.08 17.13
CA PRO A 287 -22.16 8.03 18.18
C PRO A 287 -22.71 7.66 19.55
N ALA A 288 -24.00 7.81 19.78
CA ALA A 288 -24.65 7.40 21.03
C ALA A 288 -24.85 5.88 21.13
N VAL A 289 -24.80 5.15 20.02
CA VAL A 289 -24.90 3.70 19.98
C VAL A 289 -23.53 3.06 20.07
N PRO A 290 -23.22 2.24 21.08
CA PRO A 290 -21.96 1.55 21.21
C PRO A 290 -21.70 0.61 20.02
N LEU A 291 -20.46 0.60 19.54
CA LEU A 291 -20.02 -0.41 18.58
C LEU A 291 -19.98 -1.80 19.24
N ARG A 292 -20.21 -2.83 18.44
CA ARG A 292 -20.10 -4.23 18.86
C ARG A 292 -18.67 -4.73 18.66
N GLY A 293 -18.10 -5.32 19.70
CA GLY A 293 -16.86 -6.08 19.67
C GLY A 293 -17.10 -7.56 19.40
N GLY A 294 -16.24 -8.42 19.94
CA GLY A 294 -16.29 -9.87 19.74
C GLY A 294 -15.74 -10.31 18.38
N ALA A 295 -14.96 -9.45 17.72
CA ALA A 295 -14.38 -9.76 16.43
C ALA A 295 -13.09 -10.62 16.58
N HIS A 296 -13.02 -11.72 15.82
CA HIS A 296 -11.80 -12.52 15.64
C HIS A 296 -11.33 -12.35 14.21
N LEU A 297 -10.37 -11.45 14.00
CA LEU A 297 -9.86 -11.11 12.67
C LEU A 297 -8.52 -11.77 12.41
N ARG A 298 -8.38 -12.39 11.24
CA ARG A 298 -7.09 -12.85 10.72
C ARG A 298 -6.73 -12.03 9.48
N ALA A 299 -5.73 -11.17 9.62
CA ALA A 299 -5.16 -10.46 8.49
C ALA A 299 -4.22 -11.38 7.73
N ASP A 300 -4.41 -11.45 6.40
CA ASP A 300 -3.68 -12.33 5.50
C ASP A 300 -3.59 -11.72 4.09
N ALA A 301 -3.01 -12.46 3.12
CA ALA A 301 -2.98 -12.09 1.73
C ALA A 301 -4.40 -11.98 1.14
N TRP A 302 -4.57 -11.08 0.18
CA TRP A 302 -5.82 -10.90 -0.56
C TRP A 302 -6.34 -12.25 -1.17
N PRO A 303 -7.65 -12.53 -1.13
CA PRO A 303 -8.78 -11.64 -0.77
C PRO A 303 -9.18 -11.68 0.72
N ALA A 304 -8.35 -12.18 1.60
CA ALA A 304 -8.59 -12.18 3.03
C ALA A 304 -8.64 -10.73 3.61
N PHE A 305 -8.73 -10.62 4.93
CA PHE A 305 -8.69 -9.32 5.59
C PHE A 305 -7.30 -8.68 5.41
N ALA A 306 -7.26 -7.54 4.73
CA ALA A 306 -6.00 -6.92 4.35
C ALA A 306 -5.18 -6.49 5.58
N THR A 307 -3.91 -6.93 5.65
CA THR A 307 -3.00 -6.57 6.74
C THR A 307 -2.83 -5.05 6.93
N ASP A 308 -2.90 -4.25 5.84
CA ASP A 308 -2.81 -2.79 5.92
C ASP A 308 -3.99 -2.14 6.64
N THR A 309 -5.15 -2.82 6.74
CA THR A 309 -6.34 -2.33 7.46
C THR A 309 -6.44 -2.86 8.90
N ALA A 310 -5.58 -3.79 9.31
CA ALA A 310 -5.62 -4.37 10.65
C ALA A 310 -5.43 -3.32 11.78
N PRO A 311 -4.51 -2.33 11.69
CA PRO A 311 -4.42 -1.26 12.68
C PRO A 311 -5.67 -0.35 12.72
N LEU A 312 -6.34 -0.15 11.57
CA LEU A 312 -7.59 0.61 11.50
C LEU A 312 -8.73 -0.13 12.20
N ALA A 313 -8.83 -1.46 11.98
CA ALA A 313 -9.79 -2.29 12.70
C ALA A 313 -9.54 -2.25 14.22
N ALA A 314 -8.27 -2.28 14.63
CA ALA A 314 -7.91 -2.12 16.04
C ALA A 314 -8.44 -0.79 16.62
N ALA A 315 -8.23 0.33 15.91
CA ALA A 315 -8.72 1.64 16.35
C ALA A 315 -10.25 1.65 16.55
N VAL A 316 -11.01 1.03 15.65
CA VAL A 316 -12.48 0.89 15.76
C VAL A 316 -12.88 0.05 16.98
N LEU A 317 -12.16 -1.05 17.24
CA LEU A 317 -12.48 -2.00 18.31
C LEU A 317 -12.09 -1.51 19.70
N LEU A 318 -11.29 -0.45 19.86
CA LEU A 318 -10.92 0.08 21.18
C LEU A 318 -12.14 0.45 22.02
N THR A 319 -13.14 1.08 21.40
CA THR A 319 -14.37 1.55 22.07
C THR A 319 -15.55 0.60 21.92
N ALA A 320 -15.41 -0.46 21.13
CA ALA A 320 -16.45 -1.44 20.88
C ALA A 320 -16.70 -2.32 22.12
N ALA A 321 -17.96 -2.68 22.39
CA ALA A 321 -18.32 -3.50 23.55
C ALA A 321 -17.98 -4.98 23.29
N GLY A 322 -17.15 -5.57 24.14
CA GLY A 322 -16.71 -6.96 24.09
C GLY A 322 -15.29 -7.16 23.60
N GLU A 323 -14.65 -8.22 24.08
CA GLU A 323 -13.27 -8.56 23.74
C GLU A 323 -13.16 -8.94 22.27
N SER A 324 -12.08 -8.48 21.62
CA SER A 324 -11.78 -8.77 20.22
C SER A 324 -10.31 -9.13 20.06
N GLU A 325 -10.00 -9.91 19.03
CA GLU A 325 -8.64 -10.34 18.68
C GLU A 325 -8.34 -10.09 17.21
N ILE A 326 -7.13 -9.63 16.93
CA ILE A 326 -6.61 -9.47 15.58
C ILE A 326 -5.27 -10.18 15.48
N TYR A 327 -5.16 -11.14 14.57
CA TYR A 327 -3.93 -11.84 14.27
C TYR A 327 -3.41 -11.43 12.88
N ASP A 328 -2.15 -11.01 12.76
CA ASP A 328 -1.51 -10.71 11.47
C ASP A 328 -0.59 -11.85 11.06
N SER A 329 -0.95 -12.58 9.98
CA SER A 329 -0.17 -13.71 9.49
C SER A 329 1.11 -13.28 8.73
N LEU A 330 1.19 -12.00 8.30
CA LEU A 330 2.24 -11.51 7.41
C LEU A 330 3.33 -10.71 8.16
N PHE A 331 2.96 -9.86 9.14
CA PHE A 331 3.90 -8.94 9.76
C PHE A 331 3.96 -9.07 11.28
N ALA A 332 5.17 -9.26 11.81
CA ALA A 332 5.38 -9.42 13.26
C ALA A 332 5.11 -8.13 14.06
N ASN A 333 5.39 -6.96 13.49
CA ASN A 333 5.29 -5.67 14.18
C ASN A 333 4.12 -4.81 13.66
N ARG A 334 3.04 -5.43 13.18
CA ARG A 334 1.89 -4.70 12.63
C ARG A 334 1.21 -3.80 13.65
N PHE A 335 1.23 -4.17 14.91
CA PHE A 335 0.51 -3.49 15.98
C PHE A 335 1.39 -2.59 16.85
N ALA A 336 2.43 -1.98 16.26
CA ALA A 336 3.28 -1.00 16.95
C ALA A 336 2.48 0.22 17.47
N CYS A 337 1.31 0.51 16.90
CA CYS A 337 0.38 1.53 17.37
C CYS A 337 -0.28 1.22 18.73
N ALA A 338 -0.20 -0.01 19.22
CA ALA A 338 -0.79 -0.41 20.51
C ALA A 338 -0.27 0.42 21.68
N ALA A 339 1.01 0.82 21.66
CA ALA A 339 1.58 1.71 22.67
C ALA A 339 0.86 3.08 22.70
N GLY A 340 0.52 3.63 21.53
CA GLY A 340 -0.24 4.87 21.43
C GLY A 340 -1.69 4.68 21.90
N PHE A 341 -2.33 3.57 21.58
CA PHE A 341 -3.67 3.24 22.10
C PHE A 341 -3.69 3.13 23.63
N ALA A 342 -2.66 2.50 24.20
CA ALA A 342 -2.50 2.40 25.66
C ALA A 342 -2.31 3.77 26.31
N ALA A 343 -1.52 4.67 25.69
CA ALA A 343 -1.38 6.05 26.16
C ALA A 343 -2.69 6.85 26.10
N MET A 344 -3.59 6.52 25.18
CA MET A 344 -4.95 7.09 25.10
C MET A 344 -5.94 6.46 26.08
N GLY A 345 -5.53 5.51 26.92
CA GLY A 345 -6.36 4.87 27.94
C GLY A 345 -6.98 3.53 27.53
N ALA A 346 -6.65 2.99 26.36
CA ALA A 346 -7.17 1.69 25.96
C ALA A 346 -6.31 0.54 26.55
N ALA A 347 -6.95 -0.43 27.19
CA ALA A 347 -6.33 -1.69 27.52
C ALA A 347 -6.15 -2.52 26.24
N CYS A 348 -4.91 -2.79 25.86
CA CYS A 348 -4.59 -3.64 24.72
C CYS A 348 -3.31 -4.43 24.97
N THR A 349 -3.25 -5.67 24.49
CA THR A 349 -2.11 -6.55 24.69
C THR A 349 -1.63 -7.12 23.37
N VAL A 350 -0.33 -6.93 23.06
CA VAL A 350 0.32 -7.53 21.89
C VAL A 350 1.15 -8.73 22.34
N ARG A 351 0.89 -9.90 21.78
CA ARG A 351 1.68 -11.12 21.96
C ARG A 351 2.11 -11.66 20.59
N GLY A 352 3.36 -11.40 20.22
CA GLY A 352 3.86 -11.75 18.89
C GLY A 352 3.07 -11.04 17.79
N ARG A 353 2.31 -11.80 17.00
CA ARG A 353 1.50 -11.30 15.88
C ARG A 353 0.02 -11.07 16.25
N GLN A 354 -0.35 -11.29 17.49
CA GLN A 354 -1.73 -11.15 17.97
C GLN A 354 -1.88 -9.89 18.82
N LEU A 355 -2.96 -9.16 18.57
CA LEU A 355 -3.42 -8.05 19.37
C LEU A 355 -4.77 -8.45 19.99
N THR A 356 -4.86 -8.37 21.31
CA THR A 356 -6.08 -8.58 22.09
C THR A 356 -6.58 -7.24 22.62
N LEU A 357 -7.86 -6.95 22.43
CA LEU A 357 -8.55 -5.72 22.78
C LEU A 357 -9.76 -6.07 23.66
N PRO A 358 -9.75 -5.78 24.97
CA PRO A 358 -10.92 -6.01 25.83
C PRO A 358 -12.15 -5.20 25.38
N GLY A 359 -11.93 -4.10 24.65
CA GLY A 359 -12.98 -3.20 24.21
C GLY A 359 -13.52 -2.28 25.30
N GLY A 360 -14.54 -1.48 24.97
CA GLY A 360 -15.21 -0.59 25.92
C GLY A 360 -14.34 0.55 26.49
N ALA A 361 -13.21 0.87 25.85
CA ALA A 361 -12.32 1.91 26.35
C ALA A 361 -12.95 3.30 26.26
N VAL A 362 -12.76 4.11 27.29
CA VAL A 362 -12.95 5.55 27.23
C VAL A 362 -11.62 6.18 26.88
N LEU A 363 -11.51 6.67 25.64
CA LEU A 363 -10.25 7.25 25.13
C LEU A 363 -10.14 8.72 25.56
N HIS A 364 -8.91 9.12 25.91
CA HIS A 364 -8.57 10.48 26.31
C HIS A 364 -7.51 11.04 25.38
N GLY A 365 -7.60 12.35 25.11
CA GLY A 365 -6.57 13.09 24.36
C GLY A 365 -5.23 13.06 25.07
N THR A 366 -4.15 12.86 24.33
CA THR A 366 -2.78 12.79 24.84
C THR A 366 -1.75 12.97 23.72
N ASP A 367 -0.47 13.08 24.08
CA ASP A 367 0.64 13.08 23.13
C ASP A 367 0.96 11.64 22.67
N VAL A 368 0.90 11.39 21.38
CA VAL A 368 1.28 10.11 20.77
C VAL A 368 2.20 10.30 19.57
N THR A 369 2.95 9.28 19.21
CA THR A 369 3.85 9.33 18.03
C THR A 369 3.47 8.25 17.04
N ALA A 370 3.38 8.60 15.75
CA ALA A 370 3.15 7.65 14.67
C ALA A 370 4.33 6.66 14.59
N PRO A 371 4.11 5.36 14.81
CA PRO A 371 5.19 4.37 14.76
C PRO A 371 5.56 4.00 13.32
N ASP A 372 4.60 4.07 12.43
CA ASP A 372 4.69 3.81 10.99
C ASP A 372 3.48 4.44 10.29
N LEU A 373 3.40 4.28 8.95
CA LEU A 373 2.34 4.84 8.11
C LEU A 373 0.92 4.41 8.57
N ARG A 374 0.68 3.11 8.75
CA ARG A 374 -0.65 2.57 9.05
C ARG A 374 -1.02 2.72 10.53
N GLY A 375 -0.03 2.59 11.41
CA GLY A 375 -0.18 2.89 12.82
C GLY A 375 -0.49 4.37 13.07
N GLY A 376 0.14 5.28 12.34
CA GLY A 376 -0.16 6.72 12.42
C GLY A 376 -1.60 7.04 12.02
N ALA A 377 -2.09 6.45 10.91
CA ALA A 377 -3.48 6.61 10.48
C ALA A 377 -4.47 6.02 11.49
N ALA A 378 -4.13 4.88 12.10
CA ALA A 378 -4.97 4.25 13.14
C ALA A 378 -5.03 5.09 14.43
N LEU A 379 -3.91 5.69 14.86
CA LEU A 379 -3.88 6.60 16.00
C LEU A 379 -4.71 7.87 15.73
N LEU A 380 -4.65 8.41 14.51
CA LEU A 380 -5.49 9.54 14.12
C LEU A 380 -6.97 9.16 14.16
N ALA A 381 -7.37 7.98 13.65
CA ALA A 381 -8.74 7.51 13.70
C ALA A 381 -9.22 7.32 15.15
N ALA A 382 -8.39 6.74 16.03
CA ALA A 382 -8.70 6.58 17.45
C ALA A 382 -8.87 7.94 18.16
N ALA A 383 -8.03 8.94 17.81
CA ALA A 383 -8.11 10.28 18.37
C ALA A 383 -9.45 10.98 18.10
N LEU A 384 -10.13 10.65 16.98
CA LEU A 384 -11.46 11.18 16.69
C LEU A 384 -12.53 10.71 17.70
N ALA A 385 -12.30 9.57 18.37
CA ALA A 385 -13.18 9.05 19.42
C ALA A 385 -12.81 9.52 20.83
N ALA A 386 -11.61 10.12 21.02
CA ALA A 386 -11.08 10.49 22.33
C ALA A 386 -11.75 11.75 22.88
N ASP A 387 -11.80 11.88 24.22
CA ASP A 387 -12.18 13.11 24.87
C ASP A 387 -10.98 14.05 24.97
N GLY A 388 -11.16 15.32 24.56
CA GLY A 388 -10.12 16.33 24.62
C GLY A 388 -9.20 16.37 23.38
N GLU A 389 -7.99 16.85 23.56
CA GLU A 389 -7.00 17.11 22.51
C GLU A 389 -5.95 16.01 22.45
N THR A 390 -5.74 15.44 21.27
CA THR A 390 -4.62 14.52 20.98
C THR A 390 -3.60 15.21 20.09
N ARG A 391 -2.32 15.15 20.47
CA ARG A 391 -1.20 15.62 19.66
C ARG A 391 -0.47 14.42 19.06
N LEU A 392 -0.70 14.17 17.77
CA LEU A 392 -0.03 13.13 17.02
C LEU A 392 1.25 13.68 16.40
N ARG A 393 2.41 13.25 16.91
CA ARG A 393 3.72 13.55 16.31
C ARG A 393 3.99 12.57 15.17
N ASP A 394 4.15 13.11 13.97
CA ASP A 394 4.50 12.31 12.79
C ASP A 394 5.94 12.59 12.35
N PRO A 395 6.84 11.58 12.39
CA PRO A 395 8.19 11.69 11.84
C PRO A 395 8.25 11.71 10.30
N GLY A 396 7.12 11.88 9.61
CA GLY A 396 7.01 11.85 8.16
C GLY A 396 6.49 10.51 7.61
N HIS A 397 5.80 9.73 8.44
CA HIS A 397 5.22 8.46 8.00
C HIS A 397 3.92 8.62 7.22
N ILE A 398 3.00 9.47 7.69
CA ILE A 398 1.67 9.66 7.09
C ILE A 398 1.77 10.18 5.64
N PRO A 399 2.60 11.21 5.30
CA PRO A 399 2.73 11.71 3.93
C PRO A 399 3.32 10.71 2.93
N ARG A 400 3.87 9.59 3.39
CA ARG A 400 4.35 8.53 2.51
C ARG A 400 3.22 7.76 1.82
N GLY A 401 2.01 7.77 2.37
CA GLY A 401 0.90 7.00 1.84
C GLY A 401 -0.45 7.71 1.83
N TYR A 402 -0.54 8.91 2.37
CA TYR A 402 -1.73 9.76 2.31
C TYR A 402 -1.33 11.16 1.83
N GLU A 403 -2.01 11.65 0.82
CA GLU A 403 -1.70 12.95 0.21
C GLU A 403 -1.92 14.11 1.19
N ASN A 404 -3.04 14.09 1.90
CA ASN A 404 -3.37 15.04 2.96
C ASN A 404 -4.46 14.46 3.87
N LEU A 405 -4.14 13.45 4.68
CA LEU A 405 -5.12 12.81 5.56
C LEU A 405 -5.79 13.79 6.55
N PRO A 406 -5.04 14.70 7.23
CA PRO A 406 -5.69 15.68 8.09
C PRO A 406 -6.64 16.61 7.34
N GLY A 407 -6.26 17.11 6.17
CA GLY A 407 -7.09 17.98 5.33
C GLY A 407 -8.34 17.26 4.82
N ALA A 408 -8.22 16.00 4.42
CA ALA A 408 -9.32 15.15 3.99
C ALA A 408 -10.37 14.99 5.11
N LEU A 409 -9.93 14.69 6.33
CA LEU A 409 -10.82 14.55 7.49
C LEU A 409 -11.42 15.89 7.96
N ARG A 410 -10.67 17.01 7.85
CA ARG A 410 -11.24 18.36 8.06
C ARG A 410 -12.37 18.65 7.08
N GLY A 411 -12.21 18.24 5.81
CA GLY A 411 -13.26 18.37 4.80
C GLY A 411 -14.54 17.59 5.15
N LEU A 412 -14.43 16.57 5.98
CA LEU A 412 -15.55 15.82 6.53
C LEU A 412 -16.05 16.36 7.89
N GLY A 413 -15.48 17.44 8.40
CA GLY A 413 -15.92 18.07 9.65
C GLY A 413 -15.12 17.72 10.91
N ALA A 414 -14.01 16.97 10.78
CA ALA A 414 -13.10 16.75 11.90
C ALA A 414 -12.38 18.07 12.30
N GLU A 415 -12.21 18.28 13.59
CA GLU A 415 -11.47 19.41 14.14
C GLU A 415 -9.99 19.01 14.28
N ILE A 416 -9.19 19.32 13.24
CA ILE A 416 -7.78 18.96 13.13
C ILE A 416 -6.95 20.17 12.69
N SER A 417 -5.83 20.45 13.35
CA SER A 417 -4.90 21.53 13.01
C SER A 417 -3.46 21.03 12.83
#